data_e3d5795736c600e5a362703487bed1b0
#
_entry.id   e3d5795736c600e5a362703487bed1b0
#
_cell.length_a   1.000
_cell.length_b   1.000
_cell.length_c   1.000
_cell.angle_alpha   90.00
_cell.angle_beta   90.00
_cell.angle_gamma   90.00
#
_symmetry.space_group_name_H-M   'P 1'
#
loop_
_entity.id
_entity.type
_entity.pdbx_description
1 polymer ?
#
loop_
_entity_poly.entity_id
_entity_poly.type
_entity_poly.pdbx_seq_one_letter_code
_entity_poly.pdbx_strand_id
1 'polypeptide(L)'
;MPYQLGVDLGTTYSAAAVATGGSVEIVQLGSSIAPIPSVVVLRDDGTVLVGEAAQRRSIFESDRTAREFKRRLGDPTPYLLGGTPYGADALTGYLLASIVERVTSERGEDPASIALAHPAVYGPYKLGFLEEAARLAGIGSVGFVPEPVAAAMYYAQTERVAEGQTIAVYDFGGGTLDLAVVRKIVDGFEVVGTPEGMERFGGVDLDQSVFGHVDASLGGVVGQSDPEDPAAMAALATLQASCRDAKEALSGDTDVTIPVMLPSVHTEVRLTRGEFEDMIRPRVRETMGALERTVRSAGLSMDDLSSVLLVGGASRIPLVAEMVRETTGRPVAVDTHPKHAVAMGAALSDDVPEAPSGPLPVVAGLAAAGGGSPVDSRQSPV
;
A
#
# COMPACT_ATOMS: atom_id res chain seq x y z
N MET A 1 -2.15 -6.94 27.64
CA MET A 1 -0.91 -7.73 27.50
C MET A 1 -0.02 -7.00 26.54
N PRO A 2 1.31 -6.94 26.77
CA PRO A 2 2.20 -6.28 25.83
C PRO A 2 2.03 -6.89 24.44
N TYR A 3 1.96 -6.03 23.44
CA TYR A 3 1.79 -6.43 22.04
C TYR A 3 2.81 -5.74 21.13
N GLN A 4 3.16 -6.38 20.05
CA GLN A 4 3.95 -5.81 18.99
C GLN A 4 3.05 -5.34 17.85
N LEU A 5 3.29 -4.13 17.35
CA LEU A 5 2.57 -3.56 16.23
C LEU A 5 3.43 -3.65 14.97
N GLY A 6 2.96 -4.36 13.95
CA GLY A 6 3.53 -4.37 12.61
C GLY A 6 2.75 -3.42 11.70
N VAL A 7 3.45 -2.56 10.97
CA VAL A 7 2.84 -1.58 10.07
C VAL A 7 3.45 -1.69 8.68
N ASP A 8 2.58 -1.83 7.69
CA ASP A 8 2.91 -1.67 6.27
C ASP A 8 2.37 -0.33 5.77
N LEU A 9 3.27 0.63 5.53
CA LEU A 9 2.95 1.93 4.94
C LEU A 9 3.02 1.83 3.42
N GLY A 10 1.97 1.30 2.80
CA GLY A 10 1.93 1.11 1.35
C GLY A 10 1.70 2.39 0.54
N THR A 11 1.99 2.36 -0.75
CA THR A 11 1.80 3.51 -1.66
C THR A 11 0.33 3.92 -1.78
N THR A 12 -0.58 2.95 -1.85
CA THR A 12 -2.03 3.19 -2.05
C THR A 12 -2.85 2.87 -0.81
N TYR A 13 -2.48 1.83 -0.09
CA TYR A 13 -3.13 1.39 1.14
C TYR A 13 -2.07 1.08 2.19
N SER A 14 -2.41 1.34 3.45
CA SER A 14 -1.59 0.97 4.61
C SER A 14 -2.37 0.03 5.51
N ALA A 15 -1.66 -0.91 6.11
CA ALA A 15 -2.20 -1.94 6.98
C ALA A 15 -1.42 -2.01 8.29
N ALA A 16 -2.07 -2.50 9.34
CA ALA A 16 -1.43 -2.77 10.61
C ALA A 16 -1.89 -4.12 11.16
N ALA A 17 -1.01 -4.79 11.86
CA ALA A 17 -1.29 -6.04 12.54
C ALA A 17 -0.68 -6.02 13.95
N VAL A 18 -1.26 -6.82 14.82
CA VAL A 18 -0.83 -6.93 16.22
C VAL A 18 -0.45 -8.37 16.52
N ALA A 19 0.72 -8.58 17.08
CA ALA A 19 1.15 -9.88 17.62
C ALA A 19 1.11 -9.86 19.14
N THR A 20 0.52 -10.92 19.72
CA THR A 20 0.40 -11.11 21.16
C THR A 20 0.54 -12.60 21.48
N GLY A 21 1.54 -12.97 22.26
CA GLY A 21 1.70 -14.35 22.71
C GLY A 21 1.86 -15.39 21.59
N GLY A 22 2.45 -15.01 20.45
CA GLY A 22 2.66 -15.88 19.27
C GLY A 22 1.49 -15.95 18.30
N SER A 23 0.36 -15.27 18.59
CA SER A 23 -0.76 -15.11 17.67
C SER A 23 -0.67 -13.72 17.01
N VAL A 24 -0.94 -13.66 15.70
CA VAL A 24 -0.98 -12.40 14.95
C VAL A 24 -2.37 -12.19 14.37
N GLU A 25 -2.86 -10.96 14.44
CA GLU A 25 -4.14 -10.55 13.88
C GLU A 25 -4.03 -9.22 13.16
N ILE A 26 -4.78 -9.08 12.05
CA ILE A 26 -4.88 -7.83 11.33
C ILE A 26 -5.77 -6.84 12.08
N VAL A 27 -5.37 -5.57 12.12
CA VAL A 27 -6.17 -4.50 12.72
C VAL A 27 -7.16 -3.95 11.70
N GLN A 28 -8.40 -3.76 12.13
CA GLN A 28 -9.45 -3.13 11.31
C GLN A 28 -9.29 -1.60 11.31
N LEU A 29 -8.39 -1.08 10.47
CA LEU A 29 -8.17 0.36 10.34
C LEU A 29 -9.27 1.07 9.55
N GLY A 30 -9.79 0.44 8.52
CA GLY A 30 -10.88 0.97 7.69
C GLY A 30 -12.28 0.58 8.21
N SER A 31 -13.31 1.21 7.65
CA SER A 31 -14.71 0.93 8.01
C SER A 31 -15.27 -0.34 7.38
N SER A 32 -14.78 -0.70 6.18
CA SER A 32 -15.26 -1.84 5.39
C SER A 32 -14.19 -2.90 5.18
N ILE A 33 -12.93 -2.50 5.02
CA ILE A 33 -11.76 -3.36 4.85
C ILE A 33 -10.70 -3.00 5.88
N ALA A 34 -9.86 -3.96 6.26
CA ALA A 34 -8.84 -3.74 7.27
C ALA A 34 -7.82 -2.63 6.90
N PRO A 35 -7.23 -2.58 5.69
CA PRO A 35 -6.35 -1.49 5.30
C PRO A 35 -7.08 -0.16 5.09
N ILE A 36 -6.37 0.95 5.27
CA ILE A 36 -6.84 2.30 4.94
C ILE A 36 -6.11 2.87 3.73
N PRO A 37 -6.74 3.76 2.95
CA PRO A 37 -6.07 4.49 1.88
C PRO A 37 -4.90 5.32 2.41
N SER A 38 -3.74 5.28 1.74
CA SER A 38 -2.58 6.13 2.04
C SER A 38 -2.79 7.53 1.47
N VAL A 39 -3.75 8.25 2.04
CA VAL A 39 -4.16 9.59 1.62
C VAL A 39 -4.16 10.53 2.83
N VAL A 40 -3.65 11.74 2.62
CA VAL A 40 -3.62 12.81 3.62
C VAL A 40 -4.26 14.06 3.02
N VAL A 41 -5.12 14.73 3.77
CA VAL A 41 -5.69 16.05 3.41
C VAL A 41 -5.38 17.03 4.55
N LEU A 42 -4.80 18.16 4.18
CA LEU A 42 -4.47 19.24 5.12
C LEU A 42 -5.45 20.39 4.95
N ARG A 43 -6.31 20.61 5.94
CA ARG A 43 -7.38 21.60 5.88
C ARG A 43 -6.89 23.00 6.30
N ASP A 44 -7.67 24.02 5.91
CA ASP A 44 -7.39 25.43 6.25
C ASP A 44 -7.36 25.71 7.76
N ASP A 45 -8.14 24.95 8.53
CA ASP A 45 -8.20 25.06 9.99
C ASP A 45 -7.03 24.38 10.72
N GLY A 46 -6.06 23.83 9.98
CA GLY A 46 -4.92 23.10 10.50
C GLY A 46 -5.22 21.63 10.85
N THR A 47 -6.45 21.16 10.61
CA THR A 47 -6.79 19.74 10.81
C THR A 47 -6.19 18.87 9.72
N VAL A 48 -5.67 17.71 10.11
CA VAL A 48 -5.16 16.68 9.21
C VAL A 48 -6.15 15.53 9.15
N LEU A 49 -6.64 15.22 7.96
CA LEU A 49 -7.44 14.02 7.71
C LEU A 49 -6.55 12.95 7.08
N VAL A 50 -6.76 11.69 7.48
CA VAL A 50 -6.00 10.53 7.00
C VAL A 50 -6.95 9.41 6.59
N GLY A 51 -6.53 8.55 5.67
CA GLY A 51 -7.23 7.34 5.30
C GLY A 51 -8.56 7.61 4.58
N GLU A 52 -9.63 6.92 4.99
CA GLU A 52 -10.96 7.03 4.36
C GLU A 52 -11.56 8.42 4.47
N ALA A 53 -11.34 9.14 5.58
CA ALA A 53 -11.82 10.51 5.75
C ALA A 53 -11.15 11.44 4.73
N ALA A 54 -9.83 11.32 4.56
CA ALA A 54 -9.08 12.04 3.55
C ALA A 54 -9.52 11.64 2.13
N GLN A 55 -9.71 10.35 1.87
CA GLN A 55 -10.18 9.84 0.57
C GLN A 55 -11.53 10.46 0.16
N ARG A 56 -12.50 10.50 1.07
CA ARG A 56 -13.80 11.12 0.80
C ARG A 56 -13.69 12.63 0.56
N ARG A 57 -12.82 13.29 1.30
CA ARG A 57 -12.66 14.74 1.22
C ARG A 57 -11.86 15.21 0.00
N SER A 58 -10.94 14.37 -0.47
CA SER A 58 -10.02 14.69 -1.57
C SER A 58 -10.67 15.09 -2.88
N ILE A 59 -11.94 14.73 -3.11
CA ILE A 59 -12.71 15.13 -4.31
C ILE A 59 -12.95 16.65 -4.30
N PHE A 60 -13.12 17.24 -3.11
CA PHE A 60 -13.45 18.65 -2.92
C PHE A 60 -12.24 19.51 -2.54
N GLU A 61 -11.15 18.90 -2.07
CA GLU A 61 -9.95 19.56 -1.59
C GLU A 61 -8.72 18.96 -2.28
N SER A 62 -8.74 18.89 -3.61
CA SER A 62 -7.68 18.24 -4.41
C SER A 62 -6.33 18.92 -4.27
N ASP A 63 -6.29 20.25 -4.17
CA ASP A 63 -5.11 21.09 -3.98
C ASP A 63 -4.47 20.93 -2.58
N ARG A 64 -5.19 20.30 -1.64
CA ARG A 64 -4.77 20.01 -0.26
C ARG A 64 -4.58 18.53 0.02
N THR A 65 -4.67 17.71 -1.03
CA THR A 65 -4.62 16.26 -0.94
C THR A 65 -3.26 15.73 -1.38
N ALA A 66 -2.64 14.91 -0.54
CA ALA A 66 -1.45 14.13 -0.88
C ALA A 66 -1.80 12.65 -1.05
N ARG A 67 -1.27 12.06 -2.11
CA ARG A 67 -1.35 10.63 -2.46
C ARG A 67 0.01 10.14 -2.93
N GLU A 68 0.25 8.82 -2.87
CA GLU A 68 1.45 8.18 -3.40
C GLU A 68 2.78 8.74 -2.86
N PHE A 69 2.76 9.38 -1.70
CA PHE A 69 3.93 10.05 -1.14
C PHE A 69 5.04 9.07 -0.76
N LYS A 70 4.76 7.76 -0.55
CA LYS A 70 5.79 6.73 -0.37
C LYS A 70 6.76 6.66 -1.56
N ARG A 71 6.28 6.87 -2.79
CA ARG A 71 7.11 6.90 -4.00
C ARG A 71 8.11 8.06 -4.01
N ARG A 72 7.86 9.11 -3.21
CA ARG A 72 8.68 10.32 -3.14
C ARG A 72 9.48 10.43 -1.85
N LEU A 73 9.57 9.38 -1.05
CA LEU A 73 10.47 9.32 0.09
C LEU A 73 11.92 9.51 -0.37
N GLY A 74 12.59 10.54 0.18
CA GLY A 74 13.93 10.95 -0.21
C GLY A 74 14.01 11.92 -1.40
N ASP A 75 12.88 12.29 -2.02
CA ASP A 75 12.82 13.36 -3.02
C ASP A 75 12.81 14.72 -2.28
N PRO A 76 13.73 15.64 -2.58
CA PRO A 76 13.77 16.95 -1.95
C PRO A 76 12.63 17.88 -2.37
N THR A 77 11.89 17.54 -3.43
CA THR A 77 10.79 18.37 -3.92
C THR A 77 9.55 18.15 -3.05
N PRO A 78 9.04 19.17 -2.33
CA PRO A 78 7.89 19.02 -1.45
C PRO A 78 6.58 18.91 -2.22
N TYR A 79 5.55 18.39 -1.55
CA TYR A 79 4.16 18.56 -1.94
C TYR A 79 3.72 19.98 -1.55
N LEU A 80 3.08 20.70 -2.48
CA LEU A 80 2.43 21.98 -2.18
C LEU A 80 0.96 21.71 -1.88
N LEU A 81 0.59 21.80 -0.61
CA LEU A 81 -0.79 21.53 -0.16
C LEU A 81 -1.38 22.82 0.38
N GLY A 82 -2.35 23.38 -0.35
CA GLY A 82 -2.91 24.72 -0.05
C GLY A 82 -1.85 25.81 -0.03
N GLY A 83 -0.81 25.69 -0.87
CA GLY A 83 0.31 26.65 -0.94
C GLY A 83 1.42 26.42 0.11
N THR A 84 1.27 25.49 1.04
CA THR A 84 2.28 25.15 2.05
C THR A 84 3.09 23.92 1.62
N PRO A 85 4.44 23.97 1.72
CA PRO A 85 5.27 22.83 1.34
C PRO A 85 5.33 21.77 2.45
N TYR A 86 5.18 20.48 2.07
CA TYR A 86 5.30 19.31 2.95
C TYR A 86 6.20 18.25 2.34
N GLY A 87 7.14 17.72 3.10
CA GLY A 87 7.97 16.58 2.72
C GLY A 87 7.16 15.28 2.71
N ALA A 88 7.60 14.31 1.93
CA ALA A 88 6.98 12.99 1.90
C ALA A 88 7.09 12.25 3.26
N ASP A 89 8.15 12.52 4.01
CA ASP A 89 8.38 12.05 5.38
C ASP A 89 7.32 12.57 6.36
N ALA A 90 6.99 13.88 6.30
CA ALA A 90 5.95 14.47 7.14
C ALA A 90 4.56 13.85 6.86
N LEU A 91 4.22 13.66 5.57
CA LEU A 91 2.97 13.02 5.17
C LEU A 91 2.90 11.56 5.63
N THR A 92 4.04 10.84 5.55
CA THR A 92 4.19 9.48 6.08
C THR A 92 4.03 9.46 7.60
N GLY A 93 4.58 10.46 8.29
CA GLY A 93 4.43 10.64 9.73
C GLY A 93 2.98 10.84 10.16
N TYR A 94 2.19 11.67 9.47
CA TYR A 94 0.76 11.82 9.75
C TYR A 94 -0.01 10.50 9.58
N LEU A 95 0.28 9.75 8.52
CA LEU A 95 -0.35 8.45 8.28
C LEU A 95 0.01 7.45 9.39
N LEU A 96 1.29 7.35 9.75
CA LEU A 96 1.78 6.47 10.80
C LEU A 96 1.17 6.84 12.17
N ALA A 97 1.17 8.12 12.53
CA ALA A 97 0.58 8.61 13.78
C ALA A 97 -0.89 8.22 13.90
N SER A 98 -1.67 8.41 12.82
CA SER A 98 -3.09 8.04 12.79
C SER A 98 -3.32 6.53 12.98
N ILE A 99 -2.44 5.69 12.41
CA ILE A 99 -2.51 4.23 12.58
C ILE A 99 -2.21 3.84 14.03
N VAL A 100 -1.13 4.37 14.59
CA VAL A 100 -0.70 4.06 15.96
C VAL A 100 -1.73 4.55 16.98
N GLU A 101 -2.23 5.79 16.85
CA GLU A 101 -3.28 6.35 17.71
C GLU A 101 -4.55 5.48 17.69
N ARG A 102 -4.96 5.03 16.51
CA ARG A 102 -6.12 4.16 16.38
C ARG A 102 -5.92 2.83 17.10
N VAL A 103 -4.78 2.16 16.88
CA VAL A 103 -4.49 0.87 17.52
C VAL A 103 -4.39 1.02 19.04
N THR A 104 -3.68 2.04 19.52
CA THR A 104 -3.58 2.35 20.96
C THR A 104 -4.96 2.61 21.59
N SER A 105 -5.81 3.40 20.90
CA SER A 105 -7.18 3.66 21.37
C SER A 105 -8.04 2.39 21.43
N GLU A 106 -7.89 1.49 20.47
CA GLU A 106 -8.65 0.25 20.38
C GLU A 106 -8.18 -0.78 21.41
N ARG A 107 -6.86 -0.83 21.70
CA ARG A 107 -6.23 -1.73 22.67
C ARG A 107 -6.26 -1.19 24.10
N GLY A 108 -6.37 0.12 24.28
CA GLY A 108 -6.32 0.79 25.58
C GLY A 108 -4.93 0.83 26.23
N GLU A 109 -3.89 0.40 25.50
CA GLU A 109 -2.49 0.43 25.91
C GLU A 109 -1.58 0.69 24.70
N ASP A 110 -0.41 1.27 24.94
CA ASP A 110 0.58 1.50 23.88
C ASP A 110 1.26 0.19 23.45
N PRO A 111 1.73 0.08 22.19
CA PRO A 111 2.50 -1.07 21.73
C PRO A 111 3.84 -1.17 22.48
N ALA A 112 4.24 -2.39 22.84
CA ALA A 112 5.55 -2.64 23.43
C ALA A 112 6.69 -2.43 22.43
N SER A 113 6.43 -2.66 21.16
CA SER A 113 7.36 -2.42 20.05
C SER A 113 6.58 -2.14 18.76
N ILE A 114 7.19 -1.40 17.83
CA ILE A 114 6.63 -1.07 16.53
C ILE A 114 7.61 -1.47 15.43
N ALA A 115 7.17 -2.33 14.52
CA ALA A 115 7.91 -2.76 13.33
C ALA A 115 7.33 -2.09 12.09
N LEU A 116 8.15 -1.36 11.34
CA LEU A 116 7.78 -0.78 10.05
C LEU A 116 8.34 -1.65 8.92
N ALA A 117 7.46 -2.10 8.04
CA ALA A 117 7.88 -2.77 6.83
C ALA A 117 8.40 -1.76 5.80
N HIS A 118 9.43 -2.16 5.05
CA HIS A 118 10.01 -1.33 4.01
C HIS A 118 10.44 -2.16 2.79
N PRO A 119 10.46 -1.61 1.56
CA PRO A 119 11.01 -2.28 0.39
C PRO A 119 12.47 -2.73 0.61
N ALA A 120 12.80 -3.95 0.17
CA ALA A 120 14.16 -4.49 0.37
C ALA A 120 15.26 -3.69 -0.33
N VAL A 121 14.88 -2.89 -1.33
CA VAL A 121 15.79 -1.95 -2.04
C VAL A 121 16.12 -0.68 -1.26
N TYR A 122 15.46 -0.42 -0.11
CA TYR A 122 15.74 0.76 0.69
C TYR A 122 17.07 0.60 1.42
N GLY A 123 18.03 1.48 1.07
CA GLY A 123 19.27 1.63 1.82
C GLY A 123 19.14 2.63 2.98
N PRO A 124 20.24 2.86 3.73
CA PRO A 124 20.25 3.74 4.91
C PRO A 124 19.67 5.15 4.66
N TYR A 125 19.85 5.69 3.47
CA TYR A 125 19.31 7.00 3.09
C TYR A 125 17.77 7.02 3.15
N LYS A 126 17.09 6.07 2.52
CA LYS A 126 15.60 6.00 2.53
C LYS A 126 15.07 5.57 3.89
N LEU A 127 15.77 4.69 4.61
CA LEU A 127 15.41 4.30 5.98
C LEU A 127 15.44 5.50 6.92
N GLY A 128 16.41 6.41 6.78
CA GLY A 128 16.47 7.64 7.57
C GLY A 128 15.23 8.54 7.41
N PHE A 129 14.54 8.52 6.26
CA PHE A 129 13.25 9.23 6.11
C PHE A 129 12.10 8.51 6.79
N LEU A 130 12.13 7.18 6.91
CA LEU A 130 11.14 6.44 7.71
C LEU A 130 11.37 6.66 9.22
N GLU A 131 12.63 6.75 9.66
CA GLU A 131 12.97 7.15 11.04
C GLU A 131 12.45 8.56 11.34
N GLU A 132 12.66 9.50 10.41
CA GLU A 132 12.15 10.87 10.55
C GLU A 132 10.63 10.92 10.56
N ALA A 133 9.95 10.12 9.71
CA ALA A 133 8.50 9.99 9.74
C ALA A 133 8.00 9.45 11.10
N ALA A 134 8.67 8.44 11.68
CA ALA A 134 8.36 7.93 13.01
C ALA A 134 8.58 9.00 14.09
N ARG A 135 9.68 9.75 14.02
CA ARG A 135 9.96 10.87 14.92
C ARG A 135 8.87 11.96 14.83
N LEU A 136 8.46 12.34 13.62
CA LEU A 136 7.37 13.30 13.39
C LEU A 136 6.01 12.78 13.86
N ALA A 137 5.80 11.47 13.82
CA ALA A 137 4.64 10.81 14.42
C ALA A 137 4.70 10.74 15.95
N GLY A 138 5.77 11.24 16.58
CA GLY A 138 5.96 11.18 18.02
C GLY A 138 6.41 9.81 18.54
N ILE A 139 6.80 8.89 17.66
CA ILE A 139 7.26 7.55 18.01
C ILE A 139 8.77 7.60 18.25
N GLY A 140 9.21 7.15 19.43
CA GLY A 140 10.61 7.28 19.84
C GLY A 140 11.56 6.29 19.21
N SER A 141 11.10 5.06 18.93
CA SER A 141 11.91 3.99 18.34
C SER A 141 11.05 3.05 17.54
N VAL A 142 11.54 2.62 16.39
CA VAL A 142 10.89 1.61 15.53
C VAL A 142 11.92 0.61 15.02
N GLY A 143 11.51 -0.62 14.82
CA GLY A 143 12.28 -1.62 14.07
C GLY A 143 11.93 -1.58 12.58
N PHE A 144 12.84 -2.04 11.76
CA PHE A 144 12.66 -2.11 10.31
C PHE A 144 12.72 -3.55 9.83
N VAL A 145 11.73 -3.95 9.04
CA VAL A 145 11.64 -5.30 8.48
C VAL A 145 11.49 -5.19 6.96
N PRO A 146 12.35 -5.84 6.17
CA PRO A 146 12.14 -5.87 4.71
C PRO A 146 10.80 -6.53 4.36
N GLU A 147 10.00 -5.87 3.51
CA GLU A 147 8.68 -6.37 3.08
C GLU A 147 8.70 -7.84 2.62
N PRO A 148 9.69 -8.30 1.81
CA PRO A 148 9.74 -9.71 1.42
C PRO A 148 10.05 -10.66 2.58
N VAL A 149 10.80 -10.22 3.59
CA VAL A 149 11.05 -11.01 4.81
C VAL A 149 9.75 -11.12 5.62
N ALA A 150 9.07 -10.00 5.83
CA ALA A 150 7.77 -9.98 6.52
C ALA A 150 6.75 -10.89 5.81
N ALA A 151 6.60 -10.77 4.50
CA ALA A 151 5.70 -11.62 3.72
C ALA A 151 6.04 -13.12 3.86
N ALA A 152 7.32 -13.48 3.81
CA ALA A 152 7.77 -14.86 3.98
C ALA A 152 7.55 -15.38 5.41
N MET A 153 7.73 -14.52 6.43
CA MET A 153 7.45 -14.88 7.83
C MET A 153 5.97 -15.21 8.03
N TYR A 154 5.08 -14.41 7.48
CA TYR A 154 3.65 -14.70 7.55
C TYR A 154 3.28 -15.96 6.75
N TYR A 155 3.82 -16.11 5.53
CA TYR A 155 3.62 -17.31 4.72
C TYR A 155 4.00 -18.59 5.46
N ALA A 156 5.11 -18.56 6.22
CA ALA A 156 5.57 -19.69 7.00
C ALA A 156 4.69 -20.03 8.23
N GLN A 157 3.70 -19.20 8.58
CA GLN A 157 2.69 -19.56 9.59
C GLN A 157 1.66 -20.57 9.05
N THR A 158 1.42 -20.52 7.73
CA THR A 158 0.41 -21.39 7.08
C THR A 158 1.03 -22.53 6.29
N GLU A 159 2.24 -22.33 5.78
CA GLU A 159 2.95 -23.30 4.96
C GLU A 159 4.27 -23.71 5.60
N ARG A 160 4.58 -24.99 5.48
CA ARG A 160 5.85 -25.51 6.04
C ARG A 160 7.02 -25.15 5.12
N VAL A 161 7.89 -24.27 5.58
CA VAL A 161 9.14 -23.92 4.91
C VAL A 161 10.31 -24.48 5.72
N ALA A 162 11.10 -25.38 5.13
CA ALA A 162 12.25 -25.96 5.80
C ALA A 162 13.45 -24.99 5.78
N GLU A 163 14.32 -25.10 6.79
CA GLU A 163 15.57 -24.34 6.84
C GLU A 163 16.40 -24.57 5.58
N GLY A 164 17.01 -23.50 5.07
CA GLY A 164 17.78 -23.47 3.83
C GLY A 164 16.95 -23.34 2.55
N GLN A 165 15.63 -23.54 2.60
CA GLN A 165 14.79 -23.31 1.42
C GLN A 165 14.76 -21.84 1.03
N THR A 166 14.71 -21.61 -0.29
CA THR A 166 14.65 -20.27 -0.89
C THR A 166 13.30 -20.03 -1.55
N ILE A 167 12.76 -18.84 -1.34
CA ILE A 167 11.49 -18.37 -1.89
C ILE A 167 11.78 -17.07 -2.63
N ALA A 168 11.31 -16.95 -3.88
CA ALA A 168 11.26 -15.65 -4.53
C ALA A 168 9.99 -14.93 -4.08
N VAL A 169 10.11 -13.70 -3.63
CA VAL A 169 8.99 -12.82 -3.31
C VAL A 169 8.82 -11.83 -4.45
N TYR A 170 7.62 -11.81 -5.00
CA TYR A 170 7.19 -10.93 -6.07
C TYR A 170 6.10 -10.03 -5.51
N ASP A 171 6.49 -8.88 -4.97
CA ASP A 171 5.55 -7.91 -4.39
C ASP A 171 5.15 -6.90 -5.44
N PHE A 172 3.97 -7.09 -6.02
CA PHE A 172 3.37 -6.17 -6.99
C PHE A 172 2.29 -5.35 -6.33
N GLY A 173 2.75 -4.25 -5.74
CA GLY A 173 1.93 -3.33 -4.97
C GLY A 173 1.11 -2.35 -5.83
N GLY A 174 0.57 -1.33 -5.16
CA GLY A 174 -0.17 -0.26 -5.85
C GLY A 174 0.74 0.72 -6.59
N GLY A 175 1.97 0.91 -6.13
CA GLY A 175 2.92 1.89 -6.67
C GLY A 175 4.20 1.33 -7.23
N THR A 176 4.66 0.22 -6.71
CA THR A 176 5.94 -0.39 -7.01
C THR A 176 5.79 -1.86 -7.28
N LEU A 177 6.78 -2.42 -7.96
CA LEU A 177 7.08 -3.83 -7.96
C LEU A 177 8.42 -4.01 -7.23
N ASP A 178 8.44 -4.87 -6.24
CA ASP A 178 9.64 -5.22 -5.48
C ASP A 178 9.89 -6.73 -5.58
N LEU A 179 11.11 -7.11 -5.94
CA LEU A 179 11.53 -8.48 -6.17
C LEU A 179 12.70 -8.81 -5.24
N ALA A 180 12.58 -9.89 -4.52
CA ALA A 180 13.65 -10.39 -3.66
C ALA A 180 13.66 -11.91 -3.61
N VAL A 181 14.82 -12.49 -3.31
CA VAL A 181 14.91 -13.88 -2.88
C VAL A 181 15.17 -13.89 -1.38
N VAL A 182 14.41 -14.68 -0.66
CA VAL A 182 14.60 -14.91 0.77
C VAL A 182 14.93 -16.36 1.03
N ARG A 183 15.78 -16.60 2.04
CA ARG A 183 16.14 -17.94 2.52
C ARG A 183 15.64 -18.12 3.93
N LYS A 184 15.04 -19.27 4.20
CA LYS A 184 14.67 -19.67 5.56
C LYS A 184 15.92 -19.96 6.38
N ILE A 185 16.05 -19.28 7.50
CA ILE A 185 17.05 -19.53 8.55
C ILE A 185 16.36 -20.03 9.82
N VAL A 186 17.11 -20.37 10.86
CA VAL A 186 16.56 -20.90 12.12
C VAL A 186 15.47 -19.97 12.67
N ASP A 187 15.79 -18.69 12.82
CA ASP A 187 14.92 -17.70 13.47
C ASP A 187 14.37 -16.66 12.47
N GLY A 188 13.76 -17.10 11.36
CA GLY A 188 13.15 -16.20 10.40
C GLY A 188 13.60 -16.41 8.96
N PHE A 189 13.80 -15.31 8.25
CA PHE A 189 14.26 -15.29 6.86
C PHE A 189 15.31 -14.21 6.66
N GLU A 190 16.23 -14.44 5.73
CA GLU A 190 17.22 -13.47 5.27
C GLU A 190 17.02 -13.18 3.77
N VAL A 191 17.28 -11.94 3.36
CA VAL A 191 17.35 -11.60 1.93
C VAL A 191 18.68 -12.11 1.37
N VAL A 192 18.64 -12.84 0.25
CA VAL A 192 19.82 -13.34 -0.45
C VAL A 192 19.93 -12.71 -1.84
N GLY A 193 21.15 -12.39 -2.24
CA GLY A 193 21.40 -11.67 -3.49
C GLY A 193 21.05 -10.18 -3.40
N THR A 194 20.76 -9.59 -4.55
CA THR A 194 20.43 -8.18 -4.69
C THR A 194 18.96 -8.03 -5.07
N PRO A 195 18.11 -7.45 -4.21
CA PRO A 195 16.73 -7.13 -4.57
C PRO A 195 16.68 -6.17 -5.75
N GLU A 196 15.66 -6.32 -6.61
CA GLU A 196 15.35 -5.36 -7.67
C GLU A 196 13.99 -4.72 -7.41
N GLY A 197 13.88 -3.41 -7.70
CA GLY A 197 12.63 -2.65 -7.58
C GLY A 197 12.32 -1.88 -8.85
N MET A 198 11.05 -1.79 -9.19
CA MET A 198 10.53 -0.91 -10.24
C MET A 198 9.65 0.16 -9.57
N GLU A 199 10.26 1.34 -9.29
CA GLU A 199 9.61 2.41 -8.49
C GLU A 199 8.41 3.09 -9.18
N ARG A 200 8.21 2.85 -10.49
CA ARG A 200 7.12 3.42 -11.29
C ARG A 200 6.40 2.35 -12.10
N PHE A 201 6.17 1.21 -11.47
CA PHE A 201 5.36 0.16 -12.03
C PHE A 201 4.58 -0.54 -10.91
N GLY A 202 3.30 -0.23 -10.81
CA GLY A 202 2.37 -0.75 -9.81
C GLY A 202 0.93 -0.64 -10.29
N GLY A 203 -0.01 -0.95 -9.41
CA GLY A 203 -1.44 -0.91 -9.71
C GLY A 203 -1.93 0.42 -10.28
N VAL A 204 -1.38 1.55 -9.79
CA VAL A 204 -1.71 2.91 -10.28
C VAL A 204 -1.31 3.10 -11.74
N ASP A 205 -0.18 2.53 -12.17
CA ASP A 205 0.25 2.61 -13.57
C ASP A 205 -0.64 1.75 -14.48
N LEU A 206 -1.19 0.65 -13.95
CA LEU A 206 -2.19 -0.16 -14.64
C LEU A 206 -3.55 0.54 -14.70
N ASP A 207 -3.94 1.33 -13.68
CA ASP A 207 -5.13 2.18 -13.72
C ASP A 207 -5.04 3.18 -14.88
N GLN A 208 -3.85 3.74 -15.14
CA GLN A 208 -3.62 4.64 -16.27
C GLN A 208 -3.79 3.93 -17.63
N SER A 209 -3.47 2.64 -17.72
CA SER A 209 -3.72 1.87 -18.95
C SER A 209 -5.23 1.74 -19.23
N VAL A 210 -6.04 1.49 -18.18
CA VAL A 210 -7.50 1.45 -18.29
C VAL A 210 -8.05 2.83 -18.64
N PHE A 211 -7.58 3.88 -17.99
CA PHE A 211 -7.98 5.26 -18.26
C PHE A 211 -7.66 5.67 -19.71
N GLY A 212 -6.47 5.34 -20.19
CA GLY A 212 -6.08 5.57 -21.59
C GLY A 212 -6.95 4.81 -22.60
N HIS A 213 -7.37 3.58 -22.27
CA HIS A 213 -8.30 2.81 -23.08
C HIS A 213 -9.67 3.50 -23.17
N VAL A 214 -10.18 4.01 -22.05
CA VAL A 214 -11.45 4.76 -22.01
C VAL A 214 -11.35 6.04 -22.86
N ASP A 215 -10.28 6.82 -22.70
CA ASP A 215 -10.07 8.06 -23.47
C ASP A 215 -9.96 7.77 -24.97
N ALA A 216 -9.21 6.75 -25.36
CA ALA A 216 -9.10 6.34 -26.77
C ALA A 216 -10.44 5.88 -27.34
N SER A 217 -11.24 5.13 -26.57
CA SER A 217 -12.58 4.68 -26.98
C SER A 217 -13.54 5.83 -27.20
N LEU A 218 -13.31 6.98 -26.56
CA LEU A 218 -14.10 8.21 -26.67
C LEU A 218 -13.50 9.24 -27.64
N GLY A 219 -12.47 8.85 -28.38
CA GLY A 219 -11.81 9.73 -29.36
C GLY A 219 -10.97 10.85 -28.75
N GLY A 220 -10.46 10.68 -27.51
CA GLY A 220 -9.58 11.64 -26.84
C GLY A 220 -10.30 12.80 -26.15
N VAL A 221 -11.60 12.65 -25.87
CA VAL A 221 -12.41 13.72 -25.24
C VAL A 221 -12.00 13.98 -23.79
N VAL A 222 -11.51 12.94 -23.10
CA VAL A 222 -11.08 13.06 -21.70
C VAL A 222 -9.89 14.01 -21.57
N GLY A 223 -8.92 13.91 -22.49
CA GLY A 223 -7.74 14.78 -22.55
C GLY A 223 -8.04 16.24 -22.94
N GLN A 224 -9.27 16.55 -23.38
CA GLN A 224 -9.70 17.90 -23.74
C GLN A 224 -10.45 18.61 -22.58
N SER A 225 -10.59 17.98 -21.43
CA SER A 225 -11.23 18.55 -20.24
C SER A 225 -10.45 19.78 -19.76
N ASP A 226 -11.18 20.86 -19.43
CA ASP A 226 -10.56 22.07 -18.90
C ASP A 226 -10.02 21.83 -17.49
N PRO A 227 -8.70 21.97 -17.27
CA PRO A 227 -8.10 21.76 -15.95
C PRO A 227 -8.48 22.88 -14.94
N GLU A 228 -9.00 24.01 -15.39
CA GLU A 228 -9.46 25.10 -14.53
C GLU A 228 -10.96 24.97 -14.15
N ASP A 229 -11.72 24.07 -14.80
CA ASP A 229 -13.11 23.78 -14.43
C ASP A 229 -13.18 22.78 -13.26
N PRO A 230 -13.65 23.20 -12.07
CA PRO A 230 -13.77 22.30 -10.92
C PRO A 230 -14.72 21.11 -11.18
N ALA A 231 -15.76 21.30 -12.00
CA ALA A 231 -16.71 20.23 -12.32
C ALA A 231 -16.07 19.18 -13.23
N ALA A 232 -15.29 19.61 -14.22
CA ALA A 232 -14.52 18.71 -15.07
C ALA A 232 -13.47 17.94 -14.27
N MET A 233 -12.75 18.59 -13.35
CA MET A 233 -11.76 17.93 -12.49
C MET A 233 -12.39 16.91 -11.54
N ALA A 234 -13.55 17.20 -10.95
CA ALA A 234 -14.28 16.26 -10.12
C ALA A 234 -14.77 15.04 -10.92
N ALA A 235 -15.25 15.26 -12.16
CA ALA A 235 -15.68 14.20 -13.06
C ALA A 235 -14.49 13.31 -13.49
N LEU A 236 -13.32 13.89 -13.77
CA LEU A 236 -12.09 13.16 -14.07
C LEU A 236 -11.62 12.29 -12.88
N ALA A 237 -11.65 12.86 -11.67
CA ALA A 237 -11.31 12.10 -10.46
C ALA A 237 -12.26 10.91 -10.24
N THR A 238 -13.56 11.09 -10.54
CA THR A 238 -14.55 10.02 -10.48
C THR A 238 -14.28 8.95 -11.54
N LEU A 239 -13.96 9.35 -12.77
CA LEU A 239 -13.59 8.42 -13.84
C LEU A 239 -12.34 7.61 -13.50
N GLN A 240 -11.30 8.25 -12.93
CA GLN A 240 -10.10 7.57 -12.46
C GLN A 240 -10.41 6.53 -11.39
N ALA A 241 -11.32 6.86 -10.46
CA ALA A 241 -11.79 5.89 -9.45
C ALA A 241 -12.52 4.72 -10.12
N SER A 242 -13.41 4.97 -11.08
CA SER A 242 -14.13 3.93 -11.83
C SER A 242 -13.17 3.04 -12.63
N CYS A 243 -12.11 3.59 -13.22
CA CYS A 243 -11.08 2.81 -13.94
C CYS A 243 -10.31 1.89 -12.99
N ARG A 244 -9.96 2.37 -11.79
CA ARG A 244 -9.32 1.53 -10.76
C ARG A 244 -10.25 0.40 -10.32
N ASP A 245 -11.50 0.71 -10.01
CA ASP A 245 -12.49 -0.28 -9.57
C ASP A 245 -12.73 -1.33 -10.67
N ALA A 246 -12.78 -0.91 -11.93
CA ALA A 246 -12.86 -1.80 -13.09
C ALA A 246 -11.65 -2.73 -13.21
N LYS A 247 -10.43 -2.21 -13.06
CA LYS A 247 -9.20 -3.02 -13.04
C LYS A 247 -9.26 -4.06 -11.92
N GLU A 248 -9.66 -3.66 -10.71
CA GLU A 248 -9.75 -4.58 -9.57
C GLU A 248 -10.81 -5.67 -9.82
N ALA A 249 -11.97 -5.32 -10.37
CA ALA A 249 -13.03 -6.25 -10.72
C ALA A 249 -12.60 -7.27 -11.79
N LEU A 250 -11.81 -6.88 -12.78
CA LEU A 250 -11.27 -7.76 -13.82
C LEU A 250 -10.34 -8.86 -13.29
N SER A 251 -9.90 -8.79 -12.04
CA SER A 251 -9.20 -9.92 -11.40
C SER A 251 -10.14 -11.09 -11.08
N GLY A 252 -11.44 -10.85 -10.90
CA GLY A 252 -12.47 -11.86 -10.67
C GLY A 252 -13.41 -12.08 -11.86
N ASP A 253 -13.78 -10.99 -12.53
CA ASP A 253 -14.77 -10.99 -13.63
C ASP A 253 -14.10 -11.06 -15.00
N THR A 254 -14.85 -11.50 -16.00
CA THR A 254 -14.37 -11.61 -17.40
C THR A 254 -14.51 -10.31 -18.18
N ASP A 255 -15.41 -9.44 -17.77
CA ASP A 255 -15.62 -8.12 -18.35
C ASP A 255 -16.28 -7.18 -17.33
N VAL A 256 -16.13 -5.88 -17.58
CA VAL A 256 -16.70 -4.82 -16.75
C VAL A 256 -17.21 -3.68 -17.64
N THR A 257 -18.13 -2.90 -17.10
CA THR A 257 -18.62 -1.66 -17.73
C THR A 257 -18.18 -0.46 -16.90
N ILE A 258 -17.50 0.48 -17.51
CA ILE A 258 -16.95 1.68 -16.88
C ILE A 258 -17.87 2.86 -17.19
N PRO A 259 -18.57 3.43 -16.19
CA PRO A 259 -19.40 4.61 -16.42
C PRO A 259 -18.54 5.85 -16.66
N VAL A 260 -18.89 6.63 -17.67
CA VAL A 260 -18.23 7.89 -18.01
C VAL A 260 -19.24 9.02 -17.87
N MET A 261 -19.02 9.88 -16.88
CA MET A 261 -19.90 11.00 -16.52
C MET A 261 -19.09 12.31 -16.57
N LEU A 262 -18.66 12.70 -17.78
CA LEU A 262 -18.00 13.98 -18.03
C LEU A 262 -19.02 15.05 -18.38
N PRO A 263 -18.76 16.37 -18.19
CA PRO A 263 -19.66 17.43 -18.55
C PRO A 263 -20.13 17.37 -20.02
N SER A 264 -19.28 16.91 -20.93
CA SER A 264 -19.53 16.80 -22.37
C SER A 264 -19.99 15.42 -22.84
N VAL A 265 -19.81 14.36 -22.03
CA VAL A 265 -20.05 12.97 -22.45
C VAL A 265 -20.62 12.16 -21.30
N HIS A 266 -21.79 11.57 -21.51
CA HIS A 266 -22.43 10.62 -20.61
C HIS A 266 -22.60 9.31 -21.38
N THR A 267 -21.80 8.28 -21.04
CA THR A 267 -21.78 6.99 -21.72
C THR A 267 -21.16 5.91 -20.84
N GLU A 268 -20.99 4.73 -21.41
CA GLU A 268 -20.34 3.60 -20.78
C GLU A 268 -19.32 3.01 -21.73
N VAL A 269 -18.18 2.56 -21.20
CA VAL A 269 -17.14 1.84 -21.96
C VAL A 269 -17.00 0.45 -21.37
N ARG A 270 -17.18 -0.59 -22.20
CA ARG A 270 -16.94 -1.97 -21.82
C ARG A 270 -15.47 -2.31 -21.98
N LEU A 271 -14.92 -3.05 -21.02
CA LEU A 271 -13.57 -3.58 -21.05
C LEU A 271 -13.59 -5.05 -20.65
N THR A 272 -13.00 -5.91 -21.45
CA THR A 272 -12.83 -7.33 -21.12
C THR A 272 -11.49 -7.56 -20.42
N ARG A 273 -11.40 -8.64 -19.63
CA ARG A 273 -10.12 -9.08 -19.02
C ARG A 273 -9.05 -9.30 -20.09
N GLY A 274 -9.38 -9.94 -21.21
CA GLY A 274 -8.43 -10.19 -22.28
C GLY A 274 -7.82 -8.91 -22.86
N GLU A 275 -8.66 -7.89 -23.14
CA GLU A 275 -8.18 -6.59 -23.63
C GLU A 275 -7.29 -5.90 -22.59
N PHE A 276 -7.66 -5.95 -21.31
CA PHE A 276 -6.84 -5.41 -20.22
C PHE A 276 -5.49 -6.14 -20.12
N GLU A 277 -5.51 -7.47 -20.10
CA GLU A 277 -4.30 -8.29 -20.03
C GLU A 277 -3.36 -8.06 -21.23
N ASP A 278 -3.91 -7.89 -22.44
CA ASP A 278 -3.12 -7.58 -23.62
C ASP A 278 -2.43 -6.21 -23.53
N MET A 279 -3.12 -5.21 -22.96
CA MET A 279 -2.54 -3.87 -22.73
C MET A 279 -1.36 -3.92 -21.75
N ILE A 280 -1.44 -4.71 -20.68
CA ILE A 280 -0.42 -4.73 -19.63
C ILE A 280 0.67 -5.80 -19.85
N ARG A 281 0.42 -6.81 -20.68
CA ARG A 281 1.33 -7.96 -20.93
C ARG A 281 2.77 -7.56 -21.28
N PRO A 282 3.04 -6.53 -22.13
CA PRO A 282 4.40 -6.11 -22.41
C PRO A 282 5.16 -5.68 -21.16
N ARG A 283 4.52 -4.91 -20.31
CA ARG A 283 5.11 -4.40 -19.05
C ARG A 283 5.31 -5.51 -18.02
N VAL A 284 4.33 -6.41 -17.88
CA VAL A 284 4.44 -7.58 -17.00
C VAL A 284 5.60 -8.49 -17.49
N ARG A 285 5.83 -8.60 -18.80
CA ARG A 285 6.96 -9.37 -19.34
C ARG A 285 8.32 -8.77 -18.94
N GLU A 286 8.44 -7.45 -18.85
CA GLU A 286 9.67 -6.81 -18.37
C GLU A 286 10.01 -7.24 -16.93
N THR A 287 8.99 -7.46 -16.10
CA THR A 287 9.19 -7.90 -14.72
C THR A 287 9.69 -9.33 -14.60
N MET A 288 9.40 -10.18 -15.59
CA MET A 288 9.94 -11.54 -15.62
C MET A 288 11.47 -11.52 -15.78
N GLY A 289 11.98 -10.64 -16.65
CA GLY A 289 13.43 -10.44 -16.78
C GLY A 289 14.08 -9.89 -15.50
N ALA A 290 13.37 -9.03 -14.76
CA ALA A 290 13.83 -8.55 -13.46
C ALA A 290 13.86 -9.69 -12.42
N LEU A 291 12.82 -10.53 -12.36
CA LEU A 291 12.79 -11.72 -11.50
C LEU A 291 13.96 -12.67 -11.78
N GLU A 292 14.27 -12.93 -13.07
CA GLU A 292 15.41 -13.75 -13.44
C GLU A 292 16.74 -13.17 -12.95
N ARG A 293 16.94 -11.86 -13.07
CA ARG A 293 18.15 -11.20 -12.58
C ARG A 293 18.26 -11.26 -11.06
N THR A 294 17.15 -11.04 -10.36
CA THR A 294 17.09 -11.12 -8.88
C THR A 294 17.49 -12.52 -8.40
N VAL A 295 16.93 -13.58 -8.98
CA VAL A 295 17.29 -14.97 -8.65
C VAL A 295 18.77 -15.24 -8.97
N ARG A 296 19.26 -14.83 -10.14
CA ARG A 296 20.65 -15.00 -10.52
C ARG A 296 21.63 -14.23 -9.63
N SER A 297 21.23 -13.05 -9.10
CA SER A 297 22.05 -12.28 -8.17
C SER A 297 22.29 -13.00 -6.84
N ALA A 298 21.37 -13.89 -6.46
CA ALA A 298 21.50 -14.77 -5.30
C ALA A 298 22.40 -15.99 -5.55
N GLY A 299 22.97 -16.12 -6.76
CA GLY A 299 23.76 -17.29 -7.17
C GLY A 299 22.90 -18.53 -7.44
N LEU A 300 21.59 -18.34 -7.67
CA LEU A 300 20.59 -19.39 -7.85
C LEU A 300 20.08 -19.43 -9.30
N SER A 301 19.54 -20.57 -9.67
CA SER A 301 18.68 -20.79 -10.83
C SER A 301 17.22 -20.83 -10.40
N MET A 302 16.29 -20.78 -11.36
CA MET A 302 14.86 -20.94 -11.07
C MET A 302 14.56 -22.29 -10.40
N ASP A 303 15.31 -23.33 -10.73
CA ASP A 303 15.13 -24.68 -10.19
C ASP A 303 15.50 -24.78 -8.70
N ASP A 304 16.30 -23.85 -8.19
CA ASP A 304 16.68 -23.79 -6.78
C ASP A 304 15.61 -23.16 -5.88
N LEU A 305 14.60 -22.50 -6.48
CA LEU A 305 13.49 -21.94 -5.74
C LEU A 305 12.51 -23.01 -5.29
N SER A 306 12.08 -22.97 -4.06
CA SER A 306 10.99 -23.82 -3.54
C SER A 306 9.63 -23.38 -4.06
N SER A 307 9.41 -22.07 -4.12
CA SER A 307 8.17 -21.44 -4.60
C SER A 307 8.40 -19.97 -4.94
N VAL A 308 7.40 -19.37 -5.57
CA VAL A 308 7.29 -17.91 -5.72
C VAL A 308 6.07 -17.45 -4.94
N LEU A 309 6.28 -16.49 -4.03
CA LEU A 309 5.23 -15.87 -3.24
C LEU A 309 4.80 -14.55 -3.90
N LEU A 310 3.55 -14.47 -4.31
CA LEU A 310 2.95 -13.26 -4.86
C LEU A 310 2.29 -12.45 -3.75
N VAL A 311 2.75 -11.22 -3.58
CA VAL A 311 2.28 -10.25 -2.58
C VAL A 311 1.83 -8.98 -3.30
N GLY A 312 1.10 -8.13 -2.61
CA GLY A 312 0.61 -6.87 -3.15
C GLY A 312 -0.67 -7.02 -3.98
N GLY A 313 -1.46 -5.93 -4.03
CA GLY A 313 -2.79 -5.95 -4.64
C GLY A 313 -2.81 -6.23 -6.14
N ALA A 314 -1.79 -5.76 -6.88
CA ALA A 314 -1.71 -5.95 -8.33
C ALA A 314 -1.30 -7.38 -8.72
N SER A 315 -0.69 -8.16 -7.83
CA SER A 315 -0.38 -9.57 -8.08
C SER A 315 -1.62 -10.48 -8.13
N ARG A 316 -2.81 -9.97 -7.76
CA ARG A 316 -4.09 -10.68 -7.94
C ARG A 316 -4.55 -10.75 -9.39
N ILE A 317 -3.96 -9.97 -10.29
CA ILE A 317 -4.26 -10.00 -11.74
C ILE A 317 -3.83 -11.39 -12.27
N PRO A 318 -4.74 -12.17 -12.87
CA PRO A 318 -4.47 -13.57 -13.27
C PRO A 318 -3.26 -13.73 -14.17
N LEU A 319 -3.06 -12.79 -15.10
CA LEU A 319 -1.90 -12.75 -16.00
C LEU A 319 -0.56 -12.79 -15.24
N VAL A 320 -0.48 -12.14 -14.09
CA VAL A 320 0.77 -12.10 -13.30
C VAL A 320 1.15 -13.49 -12.81
N ALA A 321 0.22 -14.19 -12.17
CA ALA A 321 0.45 -15.54 -11.67
C ALA A 321 0.74 -16.54 -12.80
N GLU A 322 0.08 -16.38 -13.95
CA GLU A 322 0.32 -17.18 -15.17
C GLU A 322 1.76 -16.98 -15.64
N MET A 323 2.17 -15.74 -15.90
CA MET A 323 3.50 -15.43 -16.44
C MET A 323 4.63 -15.79 -15.48
N VAL A 324 4.43 -15.58 -14.17
CA VAL A 324 5.41 -16.01 -13.14
C VAL A 324 5.56 -17.52 -13.16
N ARG A 325 4.45 -18.28 -13.21
CA ARG A 325 4.50 -19.75 -13.28
C ARG A 325 5.19 -20.25 -14.55
N GLU A 326 4.87 -19.66 -15.69
CA GLU A 326 5.52 -20.01 -16.98
C GLU A 326 7.02 -19.73 -16.96
N THR A 327 7.43 -18.57 -16.41
CA THR A 327 8.83 -18.17 -16.38
C THR A 327 9.65 -19.00 -15.41
N THR A 328 9.09 -19.33 -14.24
CA THR A 328 9.87 -19.99 -13.18
C THR A 328 9.74 -21.50 -13.17
N GLY A 329 8.64 -22.04 -13.71
CA GLY A 329 8.31 -23.47 -13.61
C GLY A 329 8.06 -23.93 -12.16
N ARG A 330 7.91 -22.98 -11.19
CA ARG A 330 7.80 -23.28 -9.75
C ARG A 330 6.38 -23.08 -9.26
N PRO A 331 6.02 -23.69 -8.12
CA PRO A 331 4.77 -23.41 -7.44
C PRO A 331 4.65 -21.92 -7.16
N VAL A 332 3.48 -21.35 -7.49
CA VAL A 332 3.16 -19.95 -7.20
C VAL A 332 2.12 -19.92 -6.09
N ALA A 333 2.50 -19.37 -4.95
CA ALA A 333 1.61 -19.09 -3.84
C ALA A 333 1.08 -17.66 -4.00
N VAL A 334 -0.24 -17.52 -4.05
CA VAL A 334 -0.91 -16.21 -4.04
C VAL A 334 -1.49 -16.01 -2.66
N ASP A 335 -1.08 -14.96 -1.98
CA ASP A 335 -1.67 -14.65 -0.69
C ASP A 335 -3.15 -14.30 -0.85
N THR A 336 -3.99 -14.92 -0.03
CA THR A 336 -5.43 -14.64 0.02
C THR A 336 -5.73 -13.21 0.47
N HIS A 337 -4.83 -12.62 1.25
CA HIS A 337 -4.93 -11.27 1.78
C HIS A 337 -3.65 -10.47 1.53
N PRO A 338 -3.28 -10.20 0.26
CA PRO A 338 -1.98 -9.64 -0.11
C PRO A 338 -1.70 -8.24 0.48
N LYS A 339 -2.72 -7.54 0.98
CA LYS A 339 -2.59 -6.27 1.70
C LYS A 339 -2.33 -6.45 3.20
N HIS A 340 -2.37 -7.69 3.73
CA HIS A 340 -2.22 -7.98 5.16
C HIS A 340 -0.90 -8.67 5.48
N ALA A 341 -0.39 -9.49 4.56
CA ALA A 341 0.75 -10.37 4.77
C ALA A 341 1.98 -9.65 5.33
N VAL A 342 2.30 -8.50 4.73
CA VAL A 342 3.46 -7.71 5.12
C VAL A 342 3.30 -7.15 6.54
N ALA A 343 2.15 -6.58 6.88
CA ALA A 343 1.89 -6.06 8.22
C ALA A 343 1.90 -7.18 9.27
N MET A 344 1.28 -8.32 8.95
CA MET A 344 1.24 -9.49 9.84
C MET A 344 2.63 -10.08 10.06
N GLY A 345 3.43 -10.18 9.00
CA GLY A 345 4.82 -10.65 9.11
C GLY A 345 5.71 -9.68 9.87
N ALA A 346 5.53 -8.37 9.68
CA ALA A 346 6.25 -7.36 10.45
C ALA A 346 5.93 -7.43 11.95
N ALA A 347 4.67 -7.71 12.30
CA ALA A 347 4.28 -7.92 13.70
C ALA A 347 4.87 -9.21 14.33
N LEU A 348 5.36 -10.14 13.53
CA LEU A 348 6.00 -11.39 13.99
C LEU A 348 7.54 -11.29 14.10
N SER A 349 8.13 -10.14 13.75
CA SER A 349 9.59 -9.98 13.77
C SER A 349 10.10 -9.83 15.21
N ASP A 350 11.10 -10.63 15.59
CA ASP A 350 11.72 -10.59 16.92
C ASP A 350 12.80 -9.49 17.04
N ASP A 351 13.29 -8.96 15.93
CA ASP A 351 14.38 -7.95 15.91
C ASP A 351 13.81 -6.52 15.87
N VAL A 352 13.04 -6.18 16.91
CA VAL A 352 12.39 -4.87 17.02
C VAL A 352 12.69 -4.28 18.39
N PRO A 353 13.26 -3.06 18.49
CA PRO A 353 13.55 -2.42 19.77
C PRO A 353 12.24 -2.17 20.55
N GLU A 354 12.32 -2.30 21.87
CA GLU A 354 11.21 -1.92 22.73
C GLU A 354 10.85 -0.45 22.55
N ALA A 355 9.55 -0.16 22.46
CA ALA A 355 9.06 1.20 22.42
C ALA A 355 9.40 1.92 23.75
N PRO A 356 9.72 3.22 23.71
CA PRO A 356 9.98 3.98 24.94
C PRO A 356 8.75 3.96 25.81
N SER A 357 8.95 3.67 27.12
CA SER A 357 7.88 3.67 28.11
C SER A 357 7.36 5.07 28.36
N GLY A 358 6.11 5.35 27.95
CA GLY A 358 5.42 6.61 28.16
C GLY A 358 4.33 6.82 27.10
N PRO A 359 3.30 7.64 27.38
CA PRO A 359 2.24 7.88 26.43
C PRO A 359 2.81 8.51 25.17
N LEU A 360 2.44 7.97 24.00
CA LEU A 360 2.83 8.53 22.71
C LEU A 360 2.24 9.95 22.59
N PRO A 361 3.02 10.94 22.14
CA PRO A 361 2.55 12.30 22.01
C PRO A 361 1.47 12.39 20.92
N VAL A 362 0.39 13.09 21.20
CA VAL A 362 -0.66 13.38 20.23
C VAL A 362 -0.09 14.34 19.17
N VAL A 363 -0.07 13.93 17.92
CA VAL A 363 0.37 14.79 16.81
C VAL A 363 -0.65 15.92 16.61
N ALA A 364 -0.21 17.16 16.81
CA ALA A 364 -1.07 18.32 16.67
C ALA A 364 -1.70 18.39 15.27
N GLY A 365 -3.02 18.54 15.23
CA GLY A 365 -3.79 18.67 13.98
C GLY A 365 -4.44 17.40 13.45
N LEU A 366 -4.15 16.21 13.99
CA LEU A 366 -4.90 15.00 13.61
C LEU A 366 -6.35 15.10 14.13
N ALA A 367 -7.32 15.01 13.22
CA ALA A 367 -8.72 14.89 13.58
C ALA A 367 -8.99 13.46 14.05
N ALA A 368 -9.49 13.29 15.27
CA ALA A 368 -9.87 11.98 15.80
C ALA A 368 -10.83 11.26 14.83
N ALA A 369 -10.42 10.09 14.34
CA ALA A 369 -11.26 9.27 13.49
C ALA A 369 -12.37 8.65 14.35
N GLY A 370 -13.57 9.27 14.33
CA GLY A 370 -14.81 8.66 14.82
C GLY A 370 -15.23 9.02 16.24
N GLY A 371 -15.47 10.31 16.51
CA GLY A 371 -16.36 10.77 17.58
C GLY A 371 -17.72 11.10 17.00
N GLY A 372 -18.69 10.19 17.07
CA GLY A 372 -20.08 10.56 16.88
C GLY A 372 -20.43 11.61 17.93
N SER A 373 -20.81 12.81 17.49
CA SER A 373 -21.31 13.86 18.36
C SER A 373 -22.47 13.29 19.18
N PRO A 374 -22.47 13.43 20.52
CA PRO A 374 -23.66 13.12 21.29
C PRO A 374 -24.78 14.09 20.86
N VAL A 375 -25.86 13.53 20.32
CA VAL A 375 -27.08 14.25 20.08
C VAL A 375 -27.55 14.76 21.45
N ASP A 376 -27.45 16.07 21.69
CA ASP A 376 -27.96 16.74 22.86
C ASP A 376 -29.50 16.72 22.79
N SER A 377 -30.07 15.74 23.50
CA SER A 377 -31.49 15.56 23.64
C SER A 377 -31.99 16.43 24.81
N ARG A 378 -31.91 17.76 24.72
CA ARG A 378 -32.60 18.68 25.58
C ARG A 378 -32.84 20.00 24.87
N GLN A 379 -34.05 20.15 24.32
CA GLN A 379 -34.87 21.35 24.42
C GLN A 379 -36.11 21.19 23.54
N SER A 380 -37.22 20.78 24.19
CA SER A 380 -38.54 21.27 23.82
C SER A 380 -38.90 22.36 24.84
N PRO A 381 -39.37 23.51 24.38
CA PRO A 381 -40.35 24.28 25.14
C PRO A 381 -41.66 24.41 24.41
N VAL A 382 -42.70 24.13 25.15
CA VAL A 382 -44.03 24.72 25.22
C VAL A 382 -44.57 25.39 23.95
#